data_27ed20eaa6d1d7d2b43b7a9ee9b0e11b
#
_entry.id   27ed20eaa6d1d7d2b43b7a9ee9b0e11b
#
_cell.length_a   1.000
_cell.length_b   1.000
_cell.length_c   1.000
_cell.angle_alpha   90.00
_cell.angle_beta   90.00
_cell.angle_gamma   90.00
#
_symmetry.space_group_name_H-M   'P 1'
#
loop_
_entity.id
_entity.type
_entity.pdbx_description
1 polymer ?
#
loop_
_entity_poly.entity_id
_entity_poly.type
_entity_poly.pdbx_seq_one_letter_code
_entity_poly.pdbx_strand_id
1 'polypeptide(L)'
;MKAKNILLTGPPGCGKSTVIEKLVKQIQRPVTGFFTREIEEKGRRVGFAIITLDGNEGVLAHEKSKSRMRVGKYGVNIDELDRIAVPSMISGTADQMVIIDEIGKMECFSPLFRETLTQTLDSANPVIGSIAQRGNPFIEKIKVRKDILLVTVSEKNRDSLPADLLEQIPTATGTLKLLRSKI
;
A
#
# COMPACT_ATOMS: atom_id res chain seq x y z
N MET A 1 -18.93 -6.76 11.55
CA MET A 1 -18.64 -5.62 10.63
C MET A 1 -17.65 -6.13 9.61
N LYS A 2 -17.85 -5.89 8.30
CA LYS A 2 -16.81 -6.15 7.29
C LYS A 2 -15.59 -5.27 7.61
N ALA A 3 -14.39 -5.84 7.47
CA ALA A 3 -13.17 -5.06 7.60
C ALA A 3 -13.17 -3.93 6.55
N LYS A 4 -12.77 -2.73 6.95
CA LYS A 4 -12.73 -1.56 6.07
C LYS A 4 -11.46 -1.55 5.22
N ASN A 5 -10.35 -1.96 5.80
CA ASN A 5 -9.03 -1.92 5.22
C ASN A 5 -8.58 -3.32 4.79
N ILE A 6 -7.89 -3.44 3.66
CA ILE A 6 -7.38 -4.70 3.12
C ILE A 6 -5.86 -4.59 3.00
N LEU A 7 -5.13 -5.45 3.71
CA LEU A 7 -3.68 -5.51 3.60
C LEU A 7 -3.21 -6.89 3.13
N LEU A 8 -2.40 -6.88 2.08
CA LEU A 8 -1.80 -8.08 1.51
C LEU A 8 -0.45 -8.36 2.18
N THR A 9 -0.23 -9.58 2.61
CA THR A 9 1.06 -10.02 3.16
C THR A 9 1.57 -11.26 2.45
N GLY A 10 2.83 -11.60 2.63
CA GLY A 10 3.45 -12.77 2.02
C GLY A 10 4.93 -12.54 1.72
N PRO A 11 5.65 -13.56 1.24
CA PRO A 11 7.07 -13.47 0.92
C PRO A 11 7.37 -12.37 -0.12
N PRO A 12 8.60 -11.85 -0.14
CA PRO A 12 9.06 -11.01 -1.27
C PRO A 12 8.84 -11.73 -2.60
N GLY A 13 8.39 -10.98 -3.62
CA GLY A 13 8.19 -11.51 -4.97
C GLY A 13 6.96 -12.41 -5.17
N CYS A 14 6.12 -12.66 -4.15
CA CYS A 14 4.91 -13.50 -4.30
C CYS A 14 3.79 -12.85 -5.12
N GLY A 15 3.91 -11.56 -5.49
CA GLY A 15 2.96 -10.88 -6.36
C GLY A 15 2.02 -9.89 -5.68
N LYS A 16 2.27 -9.45 -4.43
CA LYS A 16 1.43 -8.47 -3.70
C LYS A 16 1.15 -7.21 -4.50
N SER A 17 2.21 -6.53 -4.99
CA SER A 17 2.09 -5.31 -5.78
C SER A 17 1.30 -5.54 -7.07
N THR A 18 1.52 -6.65 -7.75
CA THR A 18 0.78 -7.02 -8.96
C THR A 18 -0.72 -7.20 -8.69
N VAL A 19 -1.08 -7.82 -7.56
CA VAL A 19 -2.48 -7.95 -7.13
C VAL A 19 -3.09 -6.58 -6.89
N ILE A 20 -2.40 -5.68 -6.17
CA ILE A 20 -2.87 -4.31 -5.89
C ILE A 20 -3.04 -3.52 -7.19
N GLU A 21 -2.08 -3.58 -8.13
CA GLU A 21 -2.19 -2.92 -9.43
C GLU A 21 -3.39 -3.39 -10.25
N LYS A 22 -3.62 -4.72 -10.27
CA LYS A 22 -4.79 -5.28 -10.95
C LYS A 22 -6.10 -4.82 -10.30
N LEU A 23 -6.13 -4.68 -8.97
CA LEU A 23 -7.28 -4.13 -8.24
C LEU A 23 -7.51 -2.65 -8.59
N VAL A 24 -6.47 -1.83 -8.51
CA VAL A 24 -6.55 -0.39 -8.81
C VAL A 24 -7.12 -0.12 -10.20
N LYS A 25 -6.75 -0.93 -11.20
CA LYS A 25 -7.28 -0.83 -12.57
C LYS A 25 -8.78 -1.14 -12.69
N GLN A 26 -9.36 -1.85 -11.72
CA GLN A 26 -10.76 -2.29 -11.73
C GLN A 26 -11.64 -1.49 -10.76
N ILE A 27 -11.02 -0.73 -9.85
CA ILE A 27 -11.73 0.11 -8.88
C ILE A 27 -12.38 1.29 -9.61
N GLN A 28 -13.69 1.44 -9.44
CA GLN A 28 -14.48 2.51 -10.06
C GLN A 28 -14.72 3.67 -9.09
N ARG A 29 -13.66 4.13 -8.42
CA ARG A 29 -13.69 5.28 -7.51
C ARG A 29 -12.32 5.96 -7.51
N PRO A 30 -12.24 7.24 -7.13
CA PRO A 30 -10.96 7.93 -7.04
C PRO A 30 -9.99 7.21 -6.09
N VAL A 31 -8.74 7.13 -6.48
CA VAL A 31 -7.67 6.54 -5.68
C VAL A 31 -6.56 7.56 -5.45
N THR A 32 -5.88 7.46 -4.30
CA THR A 32 -4.66 8.20 -3.98
C THR A 32 -3.67 7.26 -3.32
N GLY A 33 -2.46 7.70 -3.06
CA GLY A 33 -1.44 6.89 -2.41
C GLY A 33 -0.24 6.65 -3.30
N PHE A 34 0.54 5.62 -2.98
CA PHE A 34 1.80 5.35 -3.66
C PHE A 34 2.09 3.86 -3.81
N PHE A 35 3.01 3.59 -4.73
CA PHE A 35 3.71 2.31 -4.90
C PHE A 35 5.19 2.48 -4.67
N THR A 36 5.85 1.42 -4.23
CA THR A 36 7.30 1.29 -4.29
C THR A 36 7.70 0.43 -5.49
N ARG A 37 8.81 0.77 -6.12
CA ARG A 37 9.38 0.04 -7.26
C ARG A 37 10.87 -0.20 -7.06
N GLU A 38 11.35 -1.33 -7.51
CA GLU A 38 12.77 -1.60 -7.54
C GLU A 38 13.46 -0.68 -8.55
N ILE A 39 14.60 -0.12 -8.17
CA ILE A 39 15.50 0.60 -9.08
C ILE A 39 16.58 -0.39 -9.49
N GLU A 40 16.69 -0.63 -10.79
CA GLU A 40 17.67 -1.56 -11.34
C GLU A 40 18.73 -0.85 -12.18
N GLU A 41 19.99 -1.21 -11.99
CA GLU A 41 21.11 -0.82 -12.84
C GLU A 41 21.80 -2.09 -13.34
N LYS A 42 21.92 -2.25 -14.66
CA LYS A 42 22.59 -3.39 -15.31
C LYS A 42 22.06 -4.76 -14.81
N GLY A 43 20.73 -4.89 -14.67
CA GLY A 43 20.07 -6.12 -14.22
C GLY A 43 20.23 -6.44 -12.72
N ARG A 44 20.70 -5.49 -11.93
CA ARG A 44 20.88 -5.64 -10.48
C ARG A 44 20.11 -4.55 -9.74
N ARG A 45 19.34 -4.95 -8.73
CA ARG A 45 18.63 -4.00 -7.87
C ARG A 45 19.64 -3.17 -7.05
N VAL A 46 19.53 -1.85 -7.21
CA VAL A 46 20.36 -0.85 -6.53
C VAL A 46 19.60 0.00 -5.53
N GLY A 47 18.26 -0.01 -5.59
CA GLY A 47 17.44 0.82 -4.71
C GLY A 47 15.94 0.56 -4.86
N PHE A 48 15.17 1.48 -4.32
CA PHE A 48 13.71 1.54 -4.39
C PHE A 48 13.25 2.96 -4.64
N ALA A 49 12.31 3.14 -5.55
CA ALA A 49 11.64 4.40 -5.83
C ALA A 49 10.26 4.43 -5.14
N ILE A 50 9.77 5.62 -4.85
CA ILE A 50 8.39 5.93 -4.53
C ILE A 50 7.74 6.49 -5.78
N ILE A 51 6.56 6.01 -6.14
CA ILE A 51 5.76 6.53 -7.25
C ILE A 51 4.34 6.73 -6.75
N THR A 52 3.89 7.98 -6.68
CA THR A 52 2.51 8.29 -6.26
C THR A 52 1.53 8.13 -7.42
N LEU A 53 0.26 7.93 -7.10
CA LEU A 53 -0.79 7.75 -8.10
C LEU A 53 -1.10 9.04 -8.89
N ASP A 54 -0.69 10.19 -8.38
CA ASP A 54 -0.74 11.49 -9.08
C ASP A 54 0.55 11.83 -9.84
N GLY A 55 1.51 10.90 -9.91
CA GLY A 55 2.70 10.98 -10.77
C GLY A 55 3.94 11.64 -10.17
N ASN A 56 3.98 11.89 -8.85
CA ASN A 56 5.23 12.32 -8.21
C ASN A 56 6.14 11.12 -7.98
N GLU A 57 7.44 11.33 -8.14
CA GLU A 57 8.45 10.28 -7.98
C GLU A 57 9.61 10.74 -7.06
N GLY A 58 10.21 9.78 -6.37
CA GLY A 58 11.39 9.99 -5.54
C GLY A 58 12.12 8.71 -5.20
N VAL A 59 13.28 8.81 -4.61
CA VAL A 59 14.11 7.67 -4.21
C VAL A 59 13.85 7.34 -2.74
N LEU A 60 13.18 6.23 -2.47
CA LEU A 60 12.96 5.73 -1.10
C LEU A 60 14.25 5.25 -0.46
N ALA A 61 15.03 4.45 -1.17
CA ALA A 61 16.28 3.90 -0.65
C ALA A 61 17.26 3.54 -1.76
N HIS A 62 18.56 3.67 -1.49
CA HIS A 62 19.60 3.36 -2.47
C HIS A 62 20.86 2.83 -1.81
N GLU A 63 21.59 1.91 -2.49
CA GLU A 63 22.82 1.35 -1.95
C GLU A 63 23.94 2.37 -1.77
N LYS A 64 23.99 3.42 -2.62
CA LYS A 64 24.94 4.51 -2.55
C LYS A 64 24.55 5.61 -1.55
N SER A 65 23.37 5.50 -0.90
CA SER A 65 22.91 6.49 0.08
C SER A 65 23.79 6.48 1.32
N LYS A 66 24.10 7.69 1.81
CA LYS A 66 24.87 7.91 3.06
C LYS A 66 24.00 7.92 4.31
N SER A 67 22.70 7.64 4.17
CA SER A 67 21.78 7.57 5.30
C SER A 67 22.23 6.54 6.34
N ARG A 68 22.10 6.90 7.62
CA ARG A 68 22.33 5.98 8.75
C ARG A 68 21.18 5.01 8.95
N MET A 69 19.96 5.34 8.49
CA MET A 69 18.80 4.46 8.52
C MET A 69 18.89 3.49 7.34
N ARG A 70 19.10 2.21 7.61
CA ARG A 70 19.38 1.22 6.56
C ARG A 70 18.55 -0.06 6.74
N VAL A 71 18.18 -0.64 5.61
CA VAL A 71 17.68 -2.02 5.53
C VAL A 71 18.62 -2.79 4.59
N GLY A 72 19.39 -3.71 5.16
CA GLY A 72 20.46 -4.39 4.44
C GLY A 72 21.48 -3.38 3.89
N LYS A 73 21.73 -3.44 2.58
CA LYS A 73 22.68 -2.53 1.91
C LYS A 73 22.10 -1.16 1.54
N TYR A 74 20.77 -0.97 1.65
CA TYR A 74 20.08 0.23 1.18
C TYR A 74 19.93 1.25 2.30
N GLY A 75 20.44 2.47 2.11
CA GLY A 75 20.19 3.60 2.99
C GLY A 75 18.88 4.27 2.61
N VAL A 76 18.00 4.47 3.59
CA VAL A 76 16.65 5.01 3.42
C VAL A 76 16.65 6.52 3.43
N ASN A 77 15.96 7.15 2.48
CA ASN A 77 15.76 8.58 2.38
C ASN A 77 14.42 8.97 3.02
N ILE A 78 14.48 9.27 4.32
CA ILE A 78 13.28 9.61 5.10
C ILE A 78 12.66 10.92 4.61
N ASP A 79 13.47 11.90 4.22
CA ASP A 79 13.01 13.20 3.75
C ASP A 79 12.18 13.06 2.45
N GLU A 80 12.61 12.21 1.52
CA GLU A 80 11.85 11.91 0.30
C GLU A 80 10.55 11.13 0.60
N LEU A 81 10.61 10.16 1.52
CA LEU A 81 9.42 9.44 1.96
C LEU A 81 8.39 10.41 2.53
N ASP A 82 8.81 11.29 3.43
CA ASP A 82 7.94 12.25 4.12
C ASP A 82 7.40 13.31 3.16
N ARG A 83 8.19 13.71 2.16
CA ARG A 83 7.80 14.73 1.18
C ARG A 83 6.88 14.20 0.09
N ILE A 84 7.03 12.94 -0.32
CA ILE A 84 6.33 12.37 -1.49
C ILE A 84 5.24 11.38 -1.07
N ALA A 85 5.59 10.33 -0.33
CA ALA A 85 4.63 9.28 -0.01
C ALA A 85 3.61 9.72 1.03
N VAL A 86 4.04 10.39 2.09
CA VAL A 86 3.16 10.75 3.20
C VAL A 86 1.99 11.64 2.77
N PRO A 87 2.16 12.71 2.00
CA PRO A 87 1.03 13.52 1.53
C PRO A 87 0.05 12.72 0.66
N SER A 88 0.54 11.77 -0.14
CA SER A 88 -0.33 10.94 -1.00
C SER A 88 -1.22 9.97 -0.22
N MET A 89 -0.91 9.71 1.05
CA MET A 89 -1.73 8.86 1.94
C MET A 89 -2.94 9.60 2.51
N ILE A 90 -3.01 10.92 2.36
CA ILE A 90 -4.08 11.75 2.87
C ILE A 90 -5.15 11.88 1.79
N SER A 91 -6.35 11.37 2.09
CA SER A 91 -7.48 11.48 1.16
C SER A 91 -8.00 12.92 1.09
N GLY A 92 -8.19 13.43 -0.12
CA GLY A 92 -8.79 14.73 -0.37
C GLY A 92 -10.33 14.73 -0.37
N THR A 93 -10.97 13.57 -0.48
CA THR A 93 -12.44 13.43 -0.53
C THR A 93 -12.91 12.17 0.20
N ALA A 94 -14.17 12.19 0.68
CA ALA A 94 -14.77 11.07 1.40
C ALA A 94 -14.96 9.80 0.54
N ASP A 95 -14.95 9.94 -0.79
CA ASP A 95 -15.11 8.82 -1.72
C ASP A 95 -13.80 8.21 -2.20
N GLN A 96 -12.68 8.78 -1.82
CA GLN A 96 -11.37 8.34 -2.25
C GLN A 96 -10.90 7.09 -1.48
N MET A 97 -10.20 6.19 -2.17
CA MET A 97 -9.52 5.06 -1.55
C MET A 97 -8.01 5.31 -1.51
N VAL A 98 -7.36 4.87 -0.45
CA VAL A 98 -5.92 5.05 -0.28
C VAL A 98 -5.17 3.76 -0.60
N ILE A 99 -4.16 3.85 -1.46
CA ILE A 99 -3.29 2.75 -1.86
C ILE A 99 -1.92 2.92 -1.20
N ILE A 100 -1.44 1.88 -0.51
CA ILE A 100 -0.13 1.92 0.18
C ILE A 100 0.63 0.62 -0.14
N ASP A 101 1.61 0.69 -0.99
CA ASP A 101 2.47 -0.44 -1.34
C ASP A 101 3.94 -0.01 -1.30
N GLU A 102 4.61 -0.28 -0.16
CA GLU A 102 4.39 -1.24 0.91
C GLU A 102 4.41 -0.56 2.30
N ILE A 103 3.78 -1.19 3.31
CA ILE A 103 4.00 -0.90 4.73
C ILE A 103 5.15 -1.80 5.20
N GLY A 104 6.37 -1.36 4.99
CA GLY A 104 7.58 -2.13 5.22
C GLY A 104 8.51 -1.53 6.28
N LYS A 105 9.68 -2.15 6.41
CA LYS A 105 10.70 -1.70 7.38
C LYS A 105 11.29 -0.34 7.02
N MET A 106 11.41 -0.03 5.72
CA MET A 106 11.98 1.22 5.24
C MET A 106 11.06 2.39 5.56
N GLU A 107 9.78 2.25 5.24
CA GLU A 107 8.75 3.25 5.45
C GLU A 107 8.56 3.52 6.95
N CYS A 108 8.61 2.46 7.76
CA CYS A 108 8.44 2.56 9.21
C CYS A 108 9.62 3.20 9.95
N PHE A 109 10.72 3.58 9.29
CA PHE A 109 11.73 4.45 9.90
C PHE A 109 11.20 5.87 10.11
N SER A 110 10.30 6.37 9.23
CA SER A 110 9.69 7.67 9.40
C SER A 110 8.63 7.65 10.51
N PRO A 111 8.77 8.50 11.55
CA PRO A 111 7.71 8.73 12.53
C PRO A 111 6.45 9.31 11.89
N LEU A 112 6.62 10.24 10.93
CA LEU A 112 5.52 10.90 10.23
C LEU A 112 4.71 9.89 9.39
N PHE A 113 5.39 8.99 8.68
CA PHE A 113 4.72 7.90 7.97
C PHE A 113 3.87 7.03 8.92
N ARG A 114 4.43 6.63 10.06
CA ARG A 114 3.70 5.79 11.04
C ARG A 114 2.48 6.49 11.62
N GLU A 115 2.60 7.78 11.92
CA GLU A 115 1.49 8.60 12.41
C GLU A 115 0.41 8.74 11.34
N THR A 116 0.79 9.18 10.12
CA THR A 116 -0.15 9.34 9.00
C THR A 116 -0.81 8.02 8.64
N LEU A 117 -0.07 6.89 8.61
CA LEU A 117 -0.65 5.57 8.36
C LEU A 117 -1.74 5.23 9.39
N THR A 118 -1.49 5.51 10.68
CA THR A 118 -2.47 5.26 11.72
C THR A 118 -3.72 6.10 11.51
N GLN A 119 -3.57 7.41 11.23
CA GLN A 119 -4.68 8.32 10.94
C GLN A 119 -5.47 7.89 9.69
N THR A 120 -4.77 7.49 8.63
CA THR A 120 -5.38 7.01 7.38
C THR A 120 -6.20 5.73 7.62
N LEU A 121 -5.66 4.77 8.37
CA LEU A 121 -6.38 3.55 8.74
C LEU A 121 -7.60 3.84 9.62
N ASP A 122 -7.55 4.86 10.47
CA ASP A 122 -8.66 5.27 11.34
C ASP A 122 -9.70 6.11 10.61
N SER A 123 -9.35 6.74 9.48
CA SER A 123 -10.26 7.59 8.68
C SER A 123 -11.46 6.81 8.11
N ALA A 124 -12.43 7.49 7.52
CA ALA A 124 -13.56 6.85 6.83
C ALA A 124 -13.16 6.19 5.51
N ASN A 125 -12.05 6.61 4.91
CA ASN A 125 -11.58 6.13 3.61
C ASN A 125 -10.97 4.73 3.73
N PRO A 126 -11.37 3.77 2.87
CA PRO A 126 -10.77 2.45 2.88
C PRO A 126 -9.33 2.49 2.36
N VAL A 127 -8.49 1.63 2.95
CA VAL A 127 -7.10 1.44 2.54
C VAL A 127 -6.94 0.07 1.91
N ILE A 128 -6.25 0.01 0.77
CA ILE A 128 -5.71 -1.21 0.19
C ILE A 128 -4.19 -1.07 0.11
N GLY A 129 -3.47 -2.07 0.61
CA GLY A 129 -2.02 -2.01 0.56
C GLY A 129 -1.35 -3.35 0.76
N SER A 130 -0.04 -3.33 0.76
CA SER A 130 0.77 -4.46 1.20
C SER A 130 1.48 -4.17 2.51
N ILE A 131 1.74 -5.21 3.28
CA ILE A 131 2.43 -5.13 4.56
C ILE A 131 3.47 -6.24 4.66
N ALA A 132 4.64 -5.91 5.19
CA ALA A 132 5.73 -6.86 5.35
C ALA A 132 5.31 -8.07 6.17
N GLN A 133 5.70 -9.27 5.73
CA GLN A 133 5.35 -10.53 6.41
C GLN A 133 5.91 -10.60 7.83
N ARG A 134 7.10 -10.03 8.06
CA ARG A 134 7.73 -9.89 9.38
C ARG A 134 8.29 -8.48 9.51
N GLY A 135 8.02 -7.82 10.61
CA GLY A 135 8.42 -6.43 10.80
C GLY A 135 8.77 -6.07 12.24
N ASN A 136 8.84 -4.78 12.47
CA ASN A 136 9.00 -4.21 13.81
C ASN A 136 7.66 -4.28 14.59
N PRO A 137 7.64 -3.95 15.89
CA PRO A 137 6.42 -4.00 16.70
C PRO A 137 5.26 -3.16 16.13
N PHE A 138 5.55 -2.06 15.42
CA PHE A 138 4.52 -1.24 14.77
C PHE A 138 3.82 -2.01 13.64
N ILE A 139 4.57 -2.66 12.76
CA ILE A 139 4.03 -3.50 11.67
C ILE A 139 3.16 -4.63 12.25
N GLU A 140 3.64 -5.30 13.30
CA GLU A 140 2.85 -6.38 13.92
C GLU A 140 1.57 -5.85 14.59
N LYS A 141 1.61 -4.65 15.20
CA LYS A 141 0.43 -3.99 15.76
C LYS A 141 -0.61 -3.64 14.69
N ILE A 142 -0.18 -3.21 13.51
CA ILE A 142 -1.10 -2.94 12.39
C ILE A 142 -1.82 -4.22 11.94
N LYS A 143 -1.12 -5.34 11.81
CA LYS A 143 -1.69 -6.62 11.33
C LYS A 143 -2.81 -7.17 12.21
N VAL A 144 -2.79 -6.90 13.52
CA VAL A 144 -3.80 -7.43 14.46
C VAL A 144 -4.98 -6.49 14.69
N ARG A 145 -5.08 -5.39 13.95
CA ARG A 145 -6.22 -4.46 14.03
C ARG A 145 -7.50 -5.15 13.53
N LYS A 146 -8.61 -4.89 14.24
CA LYS A 146 -9.92 -5.49 13.93
C LYS A 146 -10.57 -4.95 12.65
N ASP A 147 -10.15 -3.78 12.19
CA ASP A 147 -10.63 -3.12 10.98
C ASP A 147 -9.84 -3.49 9.73
N ILE A 148 -8.88 -4.43 9.85
CA ILE A 148 -8.04 -4.90 8.74
C ILE A 148 -8.41 -6.33 8.36
N LEU A 149 -8.67 -6.55 7.08
CA LEU A 149 -8.64 -7.87 6.44
C LEU A 149 -7.21 -8.14 5.99
N LEU A 150 -6.50 -8.99 6.72
CA LEU A 150 -5.14 -9.42 6.37
C LEU A 150 -5.21 -10.66 5.46
N VAL A 151 -4.71 -10.54 4.23
CA VAL A 151 -4.75 -11.61 3.22
C VAL A 151 -3.35 -12.05 2.84
N THR A 152 -3.06 -13.34 2.96
CA THR A 152 -1.78 -13.90 2.55
C THR A 152 -1.77 -14.20 1.05
N VAL A 153 -0.84 -13.58 0.33
CA VAL A 153 -0.61 -13.82 -1.11
C VAL A 153 0.38 -14.95 -1.30
N SER A 154 0.07 -15.83 -2.20
CA SER A 154 0.91 -16.97 -2.62
C SER A 154 0.78 -17.20 -4.12
N GLU A 155 1.63 -18.04 -4.68
CA GLU A 155 1.53 -18.42 -6.10
C GLU A 155 0.19 -19.11 -6.44
N LYS A 156 -0.43 -19.78 -5.44
CA LYS A 156 -1.69 -20.51 -5.64
C LYS A 156 -2.91 -19.61 -5.77
N ASN A 157 -2.89 -18.41 -5.17
CA ASN A 157 -4.06 -17.54 -5.10
C ASN A 157 -3.90 -16.17 -5.77
N ARG A 158 -2.66 -15.73 -6.06
CA ARG A 158 -2.40 -14.36 -6.58
C ARG A 158 -3.18 -14.01 -7.85
N ASP A 159 -3.54 -14.99 -8.66
CA ASP A 159 -4.24 -14.74 -9.92
C ASP A 159 -5.75 -14.58 -9.75
N SER A 160 -6.37 -15.23 -8.76
CA SER A 160 -7.80 -15.08 -8.42
C SER A 160 -8.07 -13.94 -7.45
N LEU A 161 -7.11 -13.61 -6.58
CA LEU A 161 -7.27 -12.61 -5.52
C LEU A 161 -7.84 -11.25 -5.97
N PRO A 162 -7.45 -10.68 -7.13
CA PRO A 162 -8.03 -9.40 -7.55
C PRO A 162 -9.56 -9.45 -7.67
N ALA A 163 -10.13 -10.52 -8.25
CA ALA A 163 -11.57 -10.69 -8.37
C ALA A 163 -12.23 -10.91 -7.00
N ASP A 164 -11.66 -11.79 -6.18
CA ASP A 164 -12.17 -12.11 -4.85
C ASP A 164 -12.19 -10.88 -3.93
N LEU A 165 -11.17 -10.02 -4.03
CA LEU A 165 -11.04 -8.83 -3.21
C LEU A 165 -11.93 -7.68 -3.66
N LEU A 166 -12.24 -7.55 -4.96
CA LEU A 166 -13.18 -6.55 -5.46
C LEU A 166 -14.55 -6.67 -4.79
N GLU A 167 -15.01 -7.89 -4.49
CA GLU A 167 -16.26 -8.14 -3.78
C GLU A 167 -16.19 -7.74 -2.29
N GLN A 168 -14.99 -7.63 -1.73
CA GLN A 168 -14.76 -7.25 -0.33
C GLN A 168 -14.61 -5.74 -0.14
N ILE A 169 -14.27 -5.00 -1.20
CA ILE A 169 -14.09 -3.54 -1.16
C ILE A 169 -15.43 -2.89 -0.78
N PRO A 170 -15.45 -1.99 0.24
CA PRO A 170 -16.64 -1.24 0.56
C PRO A 170 -17.08 -0.40 -0.63
N THR A 171 -18.32 -0.55 -1.06
CA THR A 171 -18.91 0.33 -2.08
C THR A 171 -19.01 1.74 -1.52
N ALA A 172 -18.73 2.74 -2.35
CA ALA A 172 -19.02 4.13 -2.01
C ALA A 172 -20.47 4.25 -1.56
N THR A 173 -20.71 4.87 -0.42
CA THR A 173 -22.03 5.04 0.15
C THR A 173 -22.92 5.78 -0.84
N GLY A 174 -23.80 5.08 -1.54
CA GLY A 174 -25.00 5.72 -2.07
C GLY A 174 -25.34 5.62 -3.56
N THR A 175 -24.68 4.86 -4.43
CA THR A 175 -25.19 4.85 -5.83
C THR A 175 -24.79 3.62 -6.65
N LEU A 176 -25.10 2.38 -6.26
CA LEU A 176 -25.04 1.24 -7.21
C LEU A 176 -25.79 0.00 -6.73
N LYS A 177 -27.01 0.20 -6.17
CA LYS A 177 -27.94 -0.92 -5.94
C LYS A 177 -29.09 -0.98 -6.96
N LEU A 178 -29.03 -0.22 -8.07
CA LEU A 178 -30.18 -0.06 -8.98
C LEU A 178 -29.96 -0.52 -10.43
N LEU A 179 -28.83 -1.19 -10.76
CA LEU A 179 -28.60 -1.62 -12.15
C LEU A 179 -28.44 -3.15 -12.36
N ARG A 180 -28.81 -3.98 -11.38
CA ARG A 180 -28.88 -5.44 -11.59
C ARG A 180 -30.26 -6.04 -11.27
N SER A 181 -31.33 -5.37 -11.68
CA SER A 181 -32.64 -6.01 -11.79
C SER A 181 -33.37 -5.40 -12.96
N LYS A 182 -33.06 -5.87 -14.17
CA LYS A 182 -33.92 -5.93 -15.37
C LYS A 182 -33.01 -6.16 -16.59
N ILE A 183 -32.72 -7.40 -16.88
CA ILE A 183 -32.95 -8.00 -18.21
C ILE A 183 -32.93 -9.50 -17.99
#